data_98f6322a585b085b7476708693299830
#
_entry.id   98f6322a585b085b7476708693299830
#
_cell.length_a   1.000
_cell.length_b   1.000
_cell.length_c   1.000
_cell.angle_alpha   90.00
_cell.angle_beta   90.00
_cell.angle_gamma   90.00
#
_symmetry.space_group_name_H-M   'P 1'
#
loop_
_entity.id
_entity.type
_entity.pdbx_description
1 polymer ?
#
loop_
_entity_poly.entity_id
_entity_poly.type
_entity_poly.pdbx_seq_one_letter_code
_entity_poly.pdbx_strand_id
1 'polypeptide(L)'
;TEEGMFLRKRAQEIVELADKTEADFAAGVGSVSGDIFIGSGETGAVRYLGRTLYKMRSIYPGVRFHLFSGNGEDVSDRLDKGLIDFALFVGMTDLKKYDYLKLPYHHRWGLILRKDDPLASHEAVTPEMLMNVPILCSRQALIQNELSGWLGRPFEELNPAGIYNAAIMVEEGLGCAVCIDKLLDTSGESAVCFRPFEPAIDAELFIAWKKYQFFSAAAGKFLEMLQQELD
;
A
#
# COMPACT_ATOMS: atom_id res chain seq x y z
N THR A 1 23.18 -19.06 -13.40
CA THR A 1 23.94 -18.85 -12.15
C THR A 1 23.27 -17.75 -11.33
N GLU A 2 23.57 -17.68 -10.04
CA GLU A 2 23.06 -16.62 -9.15
C GLU A 2 23.52 -15.23 -9.63
N GLU A 3 24.77 -15.10 -10.05
CA GLU A 3 25.32 -13.87 -10.60
C GLU A 3 24.57 -13.46 -11.89
N GLY A 4 24.22 -14.42 -12.73
CA GLY A 4 23.45 -14.17 -13.95
C GLY A 4 22.03 -13.67 -13.64
N MET A 5 21.38 -14.21 -12.62
CA MET A 5 20.07 -13.72 -12.14
C MET A 5 20.16 -12.33 -11.53
N PHE A 6 21.21 -12.06 -10.74
CA PHE A 6 21.50 -10.74 -10.20
C PHE A 6 21.73 -9.72 -11.31
N LEU A 7 22.59 -10.06 -12.28
CA LEU A 7 22.90 -9.18 -13.42
C LEU A 7 21.64 -8.89 -14.24
N ARG A 8 20.81 -9.91 -14.52
CA ARG A 8 19.55 -9.74 -15.23
C ARG A 8 18.62 -8.77 -14.52
N LYS A 9 18.46 -8.90 -13.19
CA LYS A 9 17.63 -7.99 -12.38
C LYS A 9 18.14 -6.55 -12.50
N ARG A 10 19.45 -6.34 -12.37
CA ARG A 10 20.07 -5.00 -12.49
C ARG A 10 19.95 -4.41 -13.90
N ALA A 11 20.15 -5.23 -14.92
CA ALA A 11 19.97 -4.79 -16.30
C ALA A 11 18.52 -4.37 -16.57
N GLN A 12 17.56 -5.09 -16.05
CA GLN A 12 16.15 -4.75 -16.19
C GLN A 12 15.82 -3.41 -15.50
N GLU A 13 16.32 -3.20 -14.27
CA GLU A 13 16.16 -1.92 -13.55
C GLU A 13 16.78 -0.74 -14.33
N ILE A 14 17.94 -0.93 -14.95
CA ILE A 14 18.60 0.10 -15.76
C ILE A 14 17.78 0.43 -17.01
N VAL A 15 17.26 -0.58 -17.70
CA VAL A 15 16.39 -0.37 -18.88
C VAL A 15 15.12 0.34 -18.50
N GLU A 16 14.42 -0.10 -17.45
CA GLU A 16 13.19 0.56 -16.96
C GLU A 16 13.45 2.04 -16.61
N LEU A 17 14.59 2.36 -16.00
CA LEU A 17 14.94 3.74 -15.65
C LEU A 17 15.31 4.56 -16.89
N ALA A 18 15.99 3.98 -17.87
CA ALA A 18 16.30 4.65 -19.14
C ALA A 18 15.04 4.97 -19.92
N ASP A 19 14.13 4.00 -20.08
CA ASP A 19 12.85 4.16 -20.77
C ASP A 19 11.99 5.26 -20.10
N LYS A 20 11.96 5.27 -18.76
CA LYS A 20 11.28 6.32 -18.01
C LYS A 20 11.89 7.69 -18.27
N THR A 21 13.22 7.78 -18.24
CA THR A 21 13.93 9.04 -18.48
C THR A 21 13.65 9.56 -19.88
N GLU A 22 13.70 8.72 -20.92
CA GLU A 22 13.38 9.10 -22.27
C GLU A 22 11.93 9.60 -22.41
N ALA A 23 10.97 8.91 -21.76
CA ALA A 23 9.57 9.32 -21.76
C ALA A 23 9.36 10.69 -21.11
N ASP A 24 10.04 10.97 -19.99
CA ASP A 24 9.97 12.27 -19.29
C ASP A 24 10.48 13.42 -20.18
N PHE A 25 11.50 13.20 -21.00
CA PHE A 25 12.01 14.21 -21.95
C PHE A 25 11.17 14.33 -23.23
N ALA A 26 10.58 13.23 -23.70
CA ALA A 26 9.77 13.22 -24.93
C ALA A 26 8.45 14.00 -24.78
N ALA A 27 7.97 14.22 -23.55
CA ALA A 27 6.73 14.95 -23.28
C ALA A 27 6.75 16.43 -23.70
N GLY A 28 7.93 17.02 -23.99
CA GLY A 28 8.10 18.37 -24.51
C GLY A 28 7.87 19.48 -23.49
N VAL A 29 8.49 20.63 -23.73
CA VAL A 29 8.34 21.83 -22.88
C VAL A 29 7.03 22.53 -23.24
N GLY A 30 6.06 22.55 -22.32
CA GLY A 30 4.86 23.40 -22.43
C GLY A 30 3.51 22.67 -22.44
N SER A 31 3.45 21.34 -22.54
CA SER A 31 2.22 20.57 -22.38
C SER A 31 2.31 19.62 -21.21
N VAL A 32 1.27 19.56 -20.37
CA VAL A 32 1.18 18.55 -19.32
C VAL A 32 0.79 17.22 -19.96
N SER A 33 1.79 16.40 -20.25
CA SER A 33 1.63 15.06 -20.86
C SER A 33 2.76 14.15 -20.37
N GLY A 34 2.65 12.84 -20.62
CA GLY A 34 3.65 11.84 -20.23
C GLY A 34 3.13 10.88 -19.17
N ASP A 35 4.06 10.15 -18.59
CA ASP A 35 3.77 9.04 -17.67
C ASP A 35 3.94 9.46 -16.22
N ILE A 36 3.11 8.90 -15.35
CA ILE A 36 3.19 9.02 -13.89
C ILE A 36 3.24 7.60 -13.32
N PHE A 37 4.25 7.30 -12.53
CA PHE A 37 4.46 5.99 -11.93
C PHE A 37 4.19 6.05 -10.43
N ILE A 38 3.23 5.26 -9.96
CA ILE A 38 2.79 5.26 -8.56
C ILE A 38 2.90 3.84 -8.00
N GLY A 39 3.55 3.68 -6.86
CA GLY A 39 3.55 2.44 -6.10
C GLY A 39 2.55 2.49 -4.95
N SER A 40 1.88 1.38 -4.67
CA SER A 40 0.91 1.30 -3.57
C SER A 40 0.82 -0.10 -2.98
N GLY A 41 0.71 -0.18 -1.67
CA GLY A 41 0.11 -1.34 -1.03
C GLY A 41 -1.42 -1.36 -1.23
N GLU A 42 -2.06 -2.46 -0.83
CA GLU A 42 -3.52 -2.56 -0.85
C GLU A 42 -4.11 -1.67 0.25
N THR A 43 -4.84 -0.64 -0.15
CA THR A 43 -5.50 0.31 0.76
C THR A 43 -6.66 1.03 0.09
N GLY A 44 -7.71 1.31 0.85
CA GLY A 44 -8.84 2.14 0.38
C GLY A 44 -8.46 3.57 0.00
N ALA A 45 -7.29 4.06 0.46
CA ALA A 45 -6.79 5.39 0.13
C ALA A 45 -6.40 5.57 -1.35
N VAL A 46 -6.24 4.50 -2.11
CA VAL A 46 -6.12 4.53 -3.59
C VAL A 46 -7.25 5.32 -4.24
N ARG A 47 -8.40 5.49 -3.56
CA ARG A 47 -9.51 6.35 -4.02
C ARG A 47 -9.10 7.82 -4.22
N TYR A 48 -8.19 8.36 -3.39
CA TYR A 48 -7.67 9.72 -3.57
C TYR A 48 -6.89 9.82 -4.88
N LEU A 49 -5.99 8.84 -5.10
CA LEU A 49 -5.25 8.76 -6.37
C LEU A 49 -6.22 8.67 -7.55
N GLY A 50 -7.18 7.77 -7.47
CA GLY A 50 -8.18 7.56 -8.53
C GLY A 50 -8.98 8.82 -8.86
N ARG A 51 -9.41 9.59 -7.86
CA ARG A 51 -10.14 10.86 -8.07
C ARG A 51 -9.26 11.92 -8.73
N THR A 52 -8.04 12.11 -8.21
CA THR A 52 -7.09 13.07 -8.79
C THR A 52 -6.73 12.71 -10.22
N LEU A 53 -6.44 11.45 -10.49
CA LEU A 53 -6.12 10.94 -11.83
C LEU A 53 -7.30 11.07 -12.80
N TYR A 54 -8.51 10.83 -12.34
CA TYR A 54 -9.72 11.03 -13.14
C TYR A 54 -9.89 12.51 -13.56
N LYS A 55 -9.76 13.44 -12.61
CA LYS A 55 -9.80 14.88 -12.86
C LYS A 55 -8.68 15.29 -13.82
N MET A 56 -7.46 14.84 -13.53
CA MET A 56 -6.28 15.16 -14.33
C MET A 56 -6.42 14.69 -15.77
N ARG A 57 -6.88 13.46 -16.00
CA ARG A 57 -7.07 12.92 -17.35
C ARG A 57 -8.11 13.68 -18.17
N SER A 58 -9.13 14.24 -17.51
CA SER A 58 -10.15 15.07 -18.17
C SER A 58 -9.58 16.39 -18.69
N ILE A 59 -8.57 16.95 -18.03
CA ILE A 59 -7.93 18.22 -18.38
C ILE A 59 -6.72 17.99 -19.28
N TYR A 60 -5.96 16.92 -19.01
CA TYR A 60 -4.69 16.59 -19.68
C TYR A 60 -4.76 15.17 -20.29
N PRO A 61 -5.41 14.99 -21.43
CA PRO A 61 -5.65 13.66 -22.02
C PRO A 61 -4.36 12.93 -22.45
N GLY A 62 -3.25 13.64 -22.59
CA GLY A 62 -1.92 13.07 -22.89
C GLY A 62 -1.21 12.47 -21.68
N VAL A 63 -1.80 12.52 -20.47
CA VAL A 63 -1.24 11.90 -19.28
C VAL A 63 -1.64 10.43 -19.19
N ARG A 64 -0.66 9.59 -18.95
CA ARG A 64 -0.81 8.15 -18.63
C ARG A 64 -0.32 7.91 -17.22
N PHE A 65 -0.88 6.91 -16.56
CA PHE A 65 -0.43 6.52 -15.21
C PHE A 65 -0.27 5.01 -15.12
N HIS A 66 0.73 4.60 -14.35
CA HIS A 66 1.13 3.23 -14.11
C HIS A 66 1.09 2.97 -12.61
N LEU A 67 0.26 2.02 -12.20
CA LEU A 67 0.15 1.63 -10.81
C LEU A 67 0.91 0.34 -10.59
N PHE A 68 1.92 0.37 -9.73
CA PHE A 68 2.61 -0.80 -9.20
C PHE A 68 2.01 -1.18 -7.85
N SER A 69 1.49 -2.39 -7.75
CA SER A 69 0.98 -2.94 -6.49
C SER A 69 2.01 -3.86 -5.86
N GLY A 70 2.37 -3.61 -4.61
CA GLY A 70 3.36 -4.39 -3.87
C GLY A 70 3.28 -4.13 -2.37
N ASN A 71 4.07 -4.85 -1.59
CA ASN A 71 4.23 -4.54 -0.18
C ASN A 71 5.08 -3.26 0.02
N GLY A 72 5.14 -2.76 1.26
CA GLY A 72 5.87 -1.51 1.55
C GLY A 72 7.37 -1.57 1.22
N GLU A 73 8.00 -2.75 1.31
CA GLU A 73 9.43 -2.93 0.98
C GLU A 73 9.66 -2.87 -0.53
N ASP A 74 8.82 -3.56 -1.32
CA ASP A 74 8.90 -3.53 -2.79
C ASP A 74 8.62 -2.12 -3.33
N VAL A 75 7.65 -1.42 -2.75
CA VAL A 75 7.28 -0.05 -3.13
C VAL A 75 8.41 0.93 -2.78
N SER A 76 8.99 0.83 -1.56
CA SER A 76 10.10 1.71 -1.16
C SER A 76 11.37 1.45 -1.97
N ASP A 77 11.70 0.20 -2.28
CA ASP A 77 12.83 -0.15 -3.15
C ASP A 77 12.69 0.49 -4.55
N ARG A 78 11.49 0.44 -5.14
CA ARG A 78 11.22 1.10 -6.43
C ARG A 78 11.29 2.62 -6.35
N LEU A 79 10.78 3.20 -5.25
CA LEU A 79 10.87 4.64 -5.02
C LEU A 79 12.33 5.09 -4.87
N ASP A 80 13.12 4.38 -4.07
CA ASP A 80 14.54 4.66 -3.86
C ASP A 80 15.36 4.56 -5.16
N LYS A 81 15.00 3.64 -6.06
CA LYS A 81 15.61 3.48 -7.38
C LYS A 81 15.12 4.51 -8.42
N GLY A 82 14.09 5.30 -8.11
CA GLY A 82 13.49 6.27 -9.06
C GLY A 82 12.62 5.62 -10.13
N LEU A 83 12.25 4.35 -9.98
CA LEU A 83 11.37 3.62 -10.90
C LEU A 83 9.90 4.03 -10.76
N ILE A 84 9.53 4.64 -9.65
CA ILE A 84 8.23 5.27 -9.41
C ILE A 84 8.40 6.70 -8.91
N ASP A 85 7.41 7.54 -9.18
CA ASP A 85 7.41 8.95 -8.78
C ASP A 85 6.85 9.13 -7.37
N PHE A 86 5.83 8.38 -7.05
CA PHE A 86 5.10 8.45 -5.78
C PHE A 86 4.87 7.07 -5.21
N ALA A 87 4.82 7.00 -3.88
CA ALA A 87 4.50 5.81 -3.13
C ALA A 87 3.38 6.09 -2.12
N LEU A 88 2.34 5.26 -2.12
CA LEU A 88 1.30 5.28 -1.10
C LEU A 88 1.62 4.22 -0.04
N PHE A 89 1.91 4.67 1.17
CA PHE A 89 2.28 3.82 2.30
C PHE A 89 1.18 3.77 3.37
N VAL A 90 1.04 2.59 3.95
CA VAL A 90 0.29 2.36 5.19
C VAL A 90 1.31 2.23 6.32
N GLY A 91 1.38 3.24 7.19
CA GLY A 91 2.48 3.39 8.14
C GLY A 91 3.81 3.72 7.45
N MET A 92 4.65 4.49 8.08
CA MET A 92 6.01 4.77 7.59
C MET A 92 7.00 4.78 8.76
N THR A 93 8.07 4.00 8.63
CA THR A 93 9.14 3.94 9.63
C THR A 93 10.24 4.97 9.43
N ASP A 94 10.52 5.36 8.20
CA ASP A 94 11.63 6.28 7.87
C ASP A 94 11.16 7.46 7.00
N LEU A 95 10.42 8.38 7.61
CA LEU A 95 9.97 9.62 6.98
C LEU A 95 11.14 10.56 6.60
N LYS A 96 12.36 10.33 7.13
CA LYS A 96 13.50 11.24 6.89
C LYS A 96 14.00 11.19 5.46
N LYS A 97 13.79 10.09 4.76
CA LYS A 97 14.24 9.89 3.37
C LYS A 97 13.36 10.58 2.34
N TYR A 98 12.09 10.86 2.68
CA TYR A 98 11.07 11.28 1.73
C TYR A 98 10.47 12.62 2.14
N ASP A 99 9.96 13.34 1.16
CA ASP A 99 8.90 14.32 1.36
C ASP A 99 7.56 13.60 1.23
N TYR A 100 6.55 14.05 1.96
CA TYR A 100 5.28 13.35 1.99
C TYR A 100 4.09 14.26 2.31
N LEU A 101 2.90 13.78 1.93
CA LEU A 101 1.61 14.28 2.38
C LEU A 101 0.93 13.20 3.23
N LYS A 102 0.45 13.57 4.40
CA LYS A 102 -0.43 12.70 5.19
C LYS A 102 -1.84 12.78 4.61
N LEU A 103 -2.43 11.63 4.32
CA LEU A 103 -3.80 11.58 3.81
C LEU A 103 -4.80 11.68 4.95
N PRO A 104 -5.93 12.42 4.79
CA PRO A 104 -6.98 12.53 5.80
C PRO A 104 -7.87 11.28 5.81
N TYR A 105 -7.26 10.12 5.91
CA TYR A 105 -7.93 8.84 5.90
C TYR A 105 -7.47 8.04 7.12
N HIS A 106 -8.41 7.65 7.96
CA HIS A 106 -8.13 6.88 9.16
C HIS A 106 -8.52 5.43 8.93
N HIS A 107 -7.54 4.58 9.06
CA HIS A 107 -7.74 3.14 9.13
C HIS A 107 -7.42 2.63 10.53
N ARG A 108 -8.07 1.53 10.91
CA ARG A 108 -7.73 0.75 12.09
C ARG A 108 -7.22 -0.62 11.66
N TRP A 109 -6.20 -1.08 12.33
CA TRP A 109 -5.80 -2.47 12.25
C TRP A 109 -6.81 -3.36 12.96
N GLY A 110 -6.97 -4.57 12.44
CA GLY A 110 -7.86 -5.59 13.00
C GLY A 110 -7.72 -6.91 12.27
N LEU A 111 -8.72 -7.75 12.42
CA LEU A 111 -8.77 -9.06 11.80
C LEU A 111 -9.95 -9.18 10.84
N ILE A 112 -9.68 -9.85 9.72
CA ILE A 112 -10.70 -10.54 8.93
C ILE A 112 -10.83 -11.96 9.49
N LEU A 113 -12.06 -12.36 9.75
CA LEU A 113 -12.42 -13.69 10.25
C LEU A 113 -13.78 -14.10 9.68
N ARG A 114 -14.09 -15.38 9.73
CA ARG A 114 -15.38 -15.90 9.29
C ARG A 114 -16.51 -15.37 10.19
N LYS A 115 -17.68 -15.13 9.62
CA LYS A 115 -18.86 -14.68 10.40
C LYS A 115 -19.34 -15.72 11.41
N ASP A 116 -19.07 -17.01 11.18
CA ASP A 116 -19.39 -18.10 12.09
C ASP A 116 -18.28 -18.40 13.13
N ASP A 117 -17.16 -17.67 13.09
CA ASP A 117 -16.10 -17.76 14.09
C ASP A 117 -16.60 -17.21 15.44
N PRO A 118 -16.26 -17.85 16.58
CA PRO A 118 -16.63 -17.34 17.90
C PRO A 118 -16.17 -15.88 18.15
N LEU A 119 -15.03 -15.47 17.63
CA LEU A 119 -14.53 -14.11 17.73
C LEU A 119 -15.41 -13.08 17.01
N ALA A 120 -16.19 -13.50 16.02
CA ALA A 120 -17.09 -12.63 15.29
C ALA A 120 -18.25 -12.08 16.14
N SER A 121 -18.53 -12.69 17.28
CA SER A 121 -19.55 -12.22 18.23
C SER A 121 -19.10 -11.00 19.05
N HIS A 122 -17.81 -10.69 19.08
CA HIS A 122 -17.25 -9.55 19.80
C HIS A 122 -17.20 -8.30 18.90
N GLU A 123 -17.30 -7.12 19.49
CA GLU A 123 -17.17 -5.84 18.77
C GLU A 123 -15.73 -5.53 18.38
N ALA A 124 -14.76 -5.99 19.19
CA ALA A 124 -13.32 -5.83 18.98
C ALA A 124 -12.58 -7.08 19.50
N VAL A 125 -11.34 -7.22 19.12
CA VAL A 125 -10.47 -8.35 19.49
C VAL A 125 -9.32 -7.86 20.34
N THR A 126 -9.09 -8.55 21.50
CA THR A 126 -7.96 -8.27 22.40
C THR A 126 -6.82 -9.27 22.20
N PRO A 127 -5.59 -8.97 22.68
CA PRO A 127 -4.46 -9.88 22.59
C PRO A 127 -4.74 -11.26 23.25
N GLU A 128 -5.45 -11.28 24.37
CA GLU A 128 -5.78 -12.49 25.11
C GLU A 128 -6.63 -13.46 24.30
N MET A 129 -7.55 -12.93 23.49
CA MET A 129 -8.42 -13.73 22.64
C MET A 129 -7.66 -14.47 21.53
N LEU A 130 -6.46 -13.99 21.18
CA LEU A 130 -5.65 -14.50 20.06
C LEU A 130 -4.55 -15.48 20.49
N MET A 131 -4.48 -15.87 21.75
CA MET A 131 -3.37 -16.69 22.27
C MET A 131 -3.13 -18.00 21.51
N ASN A 132 -4.16 -18.62 20.97
CA ASN A 132 -4.09 -19.91 20.27
C ASN A 132 -4.78 -19.89 18.89
N VAL A 133 -4.98 -18.71 18.32
CA VAL A 133 -5.64 -18.55 17.03
C VAL A 133 -4.57 -18.46 15.92
N PRO A 134 -4.68 -19.25 14.84
CA PRO A 134 -3.82 -19.10 13.67
C PRO A 134 -4.08 -17.75 13.00
N ILE A 135 -3.01 -16.95 12.82
CA ILE A 135 -3.11 -15.62 12.25
C ILE A 135 -2.28 -15.51 10.98
N LEU A 136 -2.93 -15.17 9.88
CA LEU A 136 -2.30 -14.82 8.61
C LEU A 136 -1.88 -13.34 8.67
N CYS A 137 -0.61 -13.04 8.39
CA CYS A 137 -0.09 -11.68 8.44
C CYS A 137 0.86 -11.40 7.27
N SER A 138 0.93 -10.14 6.83
CA SER A 138 1.90 -9.70 5.82
C SER A 138 3.34 -9.85 6.36
N ARG A 139 4.30 -10.09 5.45
CA ARG A 139 5.74 -10.11 5.77
C ARG A 139 6.29 -8.74 6.16
N GLN A 140 5.54 -7.69 6.01
CA GLN A 140 6.01 -6.34 6.26
C GLN A 140 6.46 -6.19 7.72
N ALA A 141 7.77 -5.98 7.93
CA ALA A 141 8.40 -5.95 9.26
C ALA A 141 7.75 -4.95 10.22
N LEU A 142 7.26 -3.82 9.70
CA LEU A 142 6.53 -2.81 10.47
C LEU A 142 5.28 -3.40 11.11
N ILE A 143 4.44 -4.05 10.30
CA ILE A 143 3.18 -4.65 10.77
C ILE A 143 3.47 -5.76 11.79
N GLN A 144 4.48 -6.59 11.52
CA GLN A 144 4.86 -7.66 12.43
C GLN A 144 5.37 -7.13 13.76
N ASN A 145 6.16 -6.06 13.76
CA ASN A 145 6.66 -5.43 14.98
C ASN A 145 5.54 -4.78 15.80
N GLU A 146 4.64 -4.04 15.15
CA GLU A 146 3.48 -3.43 15.82
C GLU A 146 2.56 -4.50 16.40
N LEU A 147 2.28 -5.55 15.62
CA LEU A 147 1.44 -6.65 16.06
C LEU A 147 2.09 -7.45 17.19
N SER A 148 3.39 -7.75 17.11
CA SER A 148 4.13 -8.44 18.19
C SER A 148 4.14 -7.62 19.48
N GLY A 149 4.31 -6.29 19.37
CA GLY A 149 4.21 -5.37 20.50
C GLY A 149 2.81 -5.35 21.11
N TRP A 150 1.77 -5.35 20.28
CA TRP A 150 0.38 -5.37 20.72
C TRP A 150 0.01 -6.71 21.35
N LEU A 151 0.43 -7.86 20.77
CA LEU A 151 0.22 -9.20 21.30
C LEU A 151 1.03 -9.49 22.58
N GLY A 152 2.10 -8.72 22.84
CA GLY A 152 3.04 -8.97 23.93
C GLY A 152 3.86 -10.25 23.76
N ARG A 153 3.94 -10.82 22.54
CA ARG A 153 4.70 -12.03 22.21
C ARG A 153 5.13 -12.03 20.75
N PRO A 154 6.19 -12.79 20.38
CA PRO A 154 6.54 -13.00 18.99
C PRO A 154 5.40 -13.62 18.20
N PHE A 155 5.32 -13.25 16.95
CA PHE A 155 4.32 -13.72 16.01
C PHE A 155 4.86 -14.92 15.22
N GLU A 156 4.13 -16.04 15.19
CA GLU A 156 4.46 -17.18 14.33
C GLU A 156 3.84 -17.01 12.96
N GLU A 157 4.68 -17.08 11.93
CA GLU A 157 4.31 -16.71 10.58
C GLU A 157 3.43 -17.73 9.87
N LEU A 158 2.25 -17.31 9.41
CA LEU A 158 1.63 -17.83 8.20
C LEU A 158 1.56 -16.68 7.19
N ASN A 159 2.32 -16.80 6.10
CA ASN A 159 2.57 -15.71 5.16
C ASN A 159 1.75 -15.79 3.88
N PRO A 160 0.56 -15.18 3.75
CA PRO A 160 -0.04 -14.96 2.45
C PRO A 160 0.50 -13.69 1.81
N ALA A 161 0.63 -13.71 0.49
CA ALA A 161 0.85 -12.52 -0.31
C ALA A 161 -0.50 -11.83 -0.55
N GLY A 162 -0.66 -10.60 -0.04
CA GLY A 162 -1.83 -9.77 -0.27
C GLY A 162 -3.09 -10.18 0.51
N ILE A 163 -3.92 -9.18 0.84
CA ILE A 163 -5.09 -9.40 1.70
C ILE A 163 -6.21 -10.15 0.98
N TYR A 164 -6.34 -10.02 -0.34
CA TYR A 164 -7.35 -10.74 -1.11
C TYR A 164 -7.17 -12.26 -0.98
N ASN A 165 -5.94 -12.76 -1.16
CA ASN A 165 -5.63 -14.18 -0.99
C ASN A 165 -5.80 -14.63 0.45
N ALA A 166 -5.41 -13.79 1.42
CA ALA A 166 -5.61 -14.09 2.84
C ALA A 166 -7.09 -14.20 3.19
N ALA A 167 -7.96 -13.35 2.64
CA ALA A 167 -9.39 -13.43 2.87
C ALA A 167 -10.00 -14.75 2.36
N ILE A 168 -9.62 -15.20 1.16
CA ILE A 168 -10.05 -16.49 0.63
C ILE A 168 -9.59 -17.64 1.54
N MET A 169 -8.35 -17.59 2.04
CA MET A 169 -7.85 -18.59 2.98
C MET A 169 -8.62 -18.59 4.31
N VAL A 170 -9.05 -17.41 4.77
CA VAL A 170 -9.91 -17.28 5.95
C VAL A 170 -11.29 -17.87 5.68
N GLU A 171 -11.89 -17.61 4.52
CA GLU A 171 -13.17 -18.21 4.11
C GLU A 171 -13.12 -19.74 4.13
N GLU A 172 -11.99 -20.34 3.71
CA GLU A 172 -11.72 -21.77 3.75
C GLU A 172 -11.35 -22.31 5.15
N GLY A 173 -11.32 -21.44 6.17
CA GLY A 173 -11.14 -21.85 7.57
C GLY A 173 -9.68 -21.95 8.03
N LEU A 174 -8.72 -21.32 7.35
CA LEU A 174 -7.30 -21.37 7.72
C LEU A 174 -6.94 -20.49 8.94
N GLY A 175 -7.91 -19.86 9.58
CA GLY A 175 -7.74 -18.95 10.71
C GLY A 175 -8.27 -17.56 10.44
N CYS A 176 -7.60 -16.54 10.96
CA CYS A 176 -7.95 -15.14 10.71
C CYS A 176 -6.77 -14.37 10.11
N ALA A 177 -7.05 -13.24 9.44
CA ALA A 177 -6.02 -12.46 8.76
C ALA A 177 -5.94 -11.03 9.30
N VAL A 178 -4.72 -10.54 9.56
CA VAL A 178 -4.47 -9.14 9.91
C VAL A 178 -4.68 -8.26 8.69
N CYS A 179 -5.51 -7.23 8.83
CA CYS A 179 -5.67 -6.21 7.79
C CYS A 179 -6.10 -4.87 8.39
N ILE A 180 -6.17 -3.86 7.56
CA ILE A 180 -6.82 -2.58 7.88
C ILE A 180 -8.30 -2.64 7.50
N ASP A 181 -9.12 -1.86 8.19
CA ASP A 181 -10.56 -1.76 7.93
C ASP A 181 -10.85 -1.23 6.51
N LYS A 182 -12.07 -1.48 6.00
CA LYS A 182 -12.58 -0.98 4.71
C LYS A 182 -11.76 -1.39 3.47
N LEU A 183 -10.94 -2.43 3.59
CA LEU A 183 -10.16 -2.95 2.47
C LEU A 183 -10.94 -3.99 1.67
N LEU A 184 -11.73 -4.79 2.35
CA LEU A 184 -12.61 -5.80 1.78
C LEU A 184 -14.08 -5.46 2.04
N ASP A 185 -14.94 -5.94 1.19
CA ASP A 185 -16.38 -5.93 1.47
C ASP A 185 -16.69 -7.03 2.50
N THR A 186 -17.05 -6.59 3.69
CA THR A 186 -17.44 -7.46 4.82
C THR A 186 -18.93 -7.36 5.14
N SER A 187 -19.70 -6.69 4.26
CA SER A 187 -21.14 -6.46 4.40
C SER A 187 -21.98 -7.61 3.80
N GLY A 188 -23.26 -7.59 4.07
CA GLY A 188 -24.23 -8.43 3.41
C GLY A 188 -23.91 -9.92 3.48
N GLU A 189 -23.85 -10.58 2.30
CA GLU A 189 -23.63 -12.01 2.14
C GLU A 189 -22.16 -12.44 2.20
N SER A 190 -21.20 -11.51 2.44
CA SER A 190 -19.80 -11.89 2.63
C SER A 190 -19.68 -12.97 3.72
N ALA A 191 -18.87 -13.97 3.49
CA ALA A 191 -18.58 -15.02 4.48
C ALA A 191 -17.72 -14.53 5.63
N VAL A 192 -17.02 -13.40 5.45
CA VAL A 192 -16.11 -12.81 6.43
C VAL A 192 -16.65 -11.52 7.02
N CYS A 193 -16.13 -11.17 8.20
CA CYS A 193 -16.34 -9.89 8.86
C CYS A 193 -15.02 -9.32 9.35
N PHE A 194 -15.00 -8.01 9.63
CA PHE A 194 -13.86 -7.32 10.21
C PHE A 194 -14.11 -7.05 11.70
N ARG A 195 -13.07 -7.23 12.54
CA ARG A 195 -13.05 -6.84 13.94
C ARG A 195 -11.80 -6.03 14.25
N PRO A 196 -11.94 -4.79 14.73
CA PRO A 196 -10.80 -3.96 15.08
C PRO A 196 -10.06 -4.51 16.30
N PHE A 197 -8.80 -4.16 16.44
CA PHE A 197 -8.01 -4.43 17.64
C PHE A 197 -8.40 -3.54 18.80
N GLU A 198 -8.34 -4.08 20.02
CA GLU A 198 -8.52 -3.38 21.29
C GLU A 198 -7.39 -3.81 22.26
N PRO A 199 -6.48 -2.92 22.72
CA PRO A 199 -6.39 -1.49 22.39
C PRO A 199 -6.21 -1.22 20.89
N ALA A 200 -6.79 -0.11 20.42
CA ALA A 200 -6.78 0.24 19.01
C ALA A 200 -5.36 0.50 18.49
N ILE A 201 -5.07 0.00 17.29
CA ILE A 201 -3.88 0.35 16.52
C ILE A 201 -4.35 1.09 15.27
N ASP A 202 -4.00 2.36 15.16
CA ASP A 202 -4.34 3.19 14.02
C ASP A 202 -3.32 3.01 12.88
N ALA A 203 -3.80 3.03 11.64
CA ALA A 203 -2.98 2.98 10.45
C ALA A 203 -3.02 4.34 9.74
N GLU A 204 -1.93 5.09 9.83
CA GLU A 204 -1.75 6.34 9.11
C GLU A 204 -1.35 6.08 7.66
N LEU A 205 -1.77 6.96 6.76
CA LEU A 205 -1.53 6.84 5.33
C LEU A 205 -0.78 8.04 4.81
N PHE A 206 0.20 7.77 3.97
CA PHE A 206 1.07 8.77 3.40
C PHE A 206 1.27 8.54 1.91
N ILE A 207 1.22 9.61 1.12
CA ILE A 207 1.82 9.62 -0.19
C ILE A 207 3.18 10.29 -0.10
N ALA A 208 4.22 9.61 -0.57
CA ALA A 208 5.60 10.02 -0.41
C ALA A 208 6.34 10.02 -1.74
N TRP A 209 7.40 10.83 -1.83
CA TRP A 209 8.33 10.92 -2.96
C TRP A 209 9.73 11.21 -2.45
N LYS A 210 10.75 10.96 -3.29
CA LYS A 210 12.14 11.22 -2.89
C LYS A 210 12.37 12.71 -2.66
N LYS A 211 13.12 13.05 -1.62
CA LYS A 211 13.61 14.42 -1.43
C LYS A 211 14.43 14.86 -2.64
N TYR A 212 14.21 16.11 -3.03
CA TYR A 212 14.90 16.72 -4.18
C TYR A 212 14.64 16.02 -5.51
N GLN A 213 13.54 15.27 -5.62
CA GLN A 213 13.18 14.64 -6.89
C GLN A 213 12.82 15.70 -7.93
N PHE A 214 13.36 15.52 -9.13
CA PHE A 214 12.86 16.21 -10.32
C PHE A 214 11.61 15.51 -10.81
N PHE A 215 10.52 16.23 -10.88
CA PHE A 215 9.28 15.72 -11.45
C PHE A 215 9.17 16.07 -12.93
N SER A 216 8.63 15.14 -13.73
CA SER A 216 8.09 15.47 -15.04
C SER A 216 6.95 16.48 -14.90
N ALA A 217 6.58 17.15 -16.00
CA ALA A 217 5.45 18.09 -16.00
C ALA A 217 4.15 17.41 -15.54
N ALA A 218 3.94 16.15 -15.93
CA ALA A 218 2.79 15.34 -15.51
C ALA A 218 2.83 15.02 -14.01
N ALA A 219 3.96 14.53 -13.49
CA ALA A 219 4.09 14.17 -12.08
C ALA A 219 3.99 15.40 -11.16
N GLY A 220 4.61 16.53 -11.53
CA GLY A 220 4.47 17.77 -10.77
C GLY A 220 3.03 18.30 -10.73
N LYS A 221 2.32 18.23 -11.86
CA LYS A 221 0.91 18.63 -11.92
C LYS A 221 -0.01 17.70 -11.14
N PHE A 222 0.29 16.40 -11.16
CA PHE A 222 -0.43 15.44 -10.31
C PHE A 222 -0.30 15.77 -8.83
N LEU A 223 0.91 16.08 -8.35
CA LEU A 223 1.15 16.44 -6.96
C LEU A 223 0.38 17.71 -6.57
N GLU A 224 0.42 18.75 -7.42
CA GLU A 224 -0.35 19.99 -7.19
C GLU A 224 -1.87 19.72 -7.09
N MET A 225 -2.41 18.92 -8.01
CA MET A 225 -3.84 18.58 -8.00
C MET A 225 -4.23 17.71 -6.80
N LEU A 226 -3.34 16.80 -6.38
CA LEU A 226 -3.56 15.98 -5.19
C LEU A 226 -3.56 16.85 -3.91
N GLN A 227 -2.66 17.80 -3.79
CA GLN A 227 -2.64 18.75 -2.67
C GLN A 227 -3.96 19.53 -2.59
N GLN A 228 -4.46 20.03 -3.72
CA GLN A 228 -5.75 20.73 -3.79
C GLN A 228 -6.96 19.83 -3.47
N GLU A 229 -6.86 18.53 -3.64
CA GLU A 229 -7.93 17.58 -3.26
C GLU A 229 -7.94 17.31 -1.76
N LEU A 230 -6.81 17.55 -1.08
CA LEU A 230 -6.63 17.27 0.35
C LEU A 230 -6.89 18.49 1.26
N ASP A 231 -6.85 19.71 0.68
CA ASP A 231 -7.21 20.98 1.33
C ASP A 231 -8.73 21.15 1.41
#